data_a797b04729ab2b1ada79e95cac7fb166
#
_entry.id   a797b04729ab2b1ada79e95cac7fb166
#
_cell.length_a   1.000
_cell.length_b   1.000
_cell.length_c   1.000
_cell.angle_alpha   90.00
_cell.angle_beta   90.00
_cell.angle_gamma   90.00
#
_symmetry.space_group_name_H-M   'P 1'
#
loop_
_entity.id
_entity.type
_entity.pdbx_description
1 polymer ?
#
loop_
_entity_poly.entity_id
_entity_poly.type
_entity_poly.pdbx_seq_one_letter_code
_entity_poly.pdbx_strand_id
1 'polypeptide(L)'
;MIIVTGGAGFIGSHIVEYLVQRGDDVTVLDNLNTGKMQNLSKVSNNVNFINGNISEYKLLEGLVSDSDGVFHEAALVSVPQSFEMQDEYFDVNVNGTENILKLAKEYGFKVVCASSSSVYGNPKQIPIKESDNRNPINPYAQTKLKAELLAEKYSQNDVHVIGLRYFNVFGRRQSKEYAGVIKLFLERIQQNKAPKINGDGLQTRDFVYVEDVVKANILAMDSNVKHQFFNVG
;
A
#
# COMPACT_ATOMS: atom_id res chain seq x y z
N MET A 1 17.07 -3.43 10.91
CA MET A 1 15.85 -4.24 10.64
C MET A 1 14.84 -3.41 9.90
N ILE A 2 14.16 -3.95 8.86
CA ILE A 2 13.09 -3.29 8.10
C ILE A 2 11.77 -3.99 8.38
N ILE A 3 10.70 -3.21 8.57
CA ILE A 3 9.36 -3.76 8.80
C ILE A 3 8.49 -3.54 7.57
N VAL A 4 7.72 -4.56 7.18
CA VAL A 4 6.73 -4.49 6.11
C VAL A 4 5.36 -4.85 6.69
N THR A 5 4.49 -3.86 6.91
CA THR A 5 3.11 -4.13 7.27
C THR A 5 2.32 -4.49 6.01
N GLY A 6 1.38 -5.44 6.11
CA GLY A 6 0.72 -5.98 4.92
C GLY A 6 1.66 -6.81 4.02
N GLY A 7 2.76 -7.32 4.59
CA GLY A 7 3.81 -7.99 3.83
C GLY A 7 3.44 -9.37 3.26
N ALA A 8 2.33 -9.97 3.67
CA ALA A 8 1.77 -11.17 3.04
C ALA A 8 0.75 -10.83 1.91
N GLY A 9 0.48 -9.54 1.70
CA GLY A 9 -0.41 -9.04 0.65
C GLY A 9 0.21 -9.06 -0.76
N PHE A 10 -0.50 -8.47 -1.72
CA PHE A 10 -0.06 -8.41 -3.13
C PHE A 10 1.26 -7.63 -3.29
N ILE A 11 1.27 -6.33 -2.97
CA ILE A 11 2.44 -5.48 -3.15
C ILE A 11 3.49 -5.79 -2.08
N GLY A 12 3.08 -5.83 -0.80
CA GLY A 12 3.99 -6.04 0.33
C GLY A 12 4.85 -7.31 0.18
N SER A 13 4.29 -8.42 -0.31
CA SER A 13 5.07 -9.66 -0.49
C SER A 13 6.17 -9.57 -1.57
N HIS A 14 6.01 -8.70 -2.56
CA HIS A 14 7.07 -8.42 -3.54
C HIS A 14 8.15 -7.52 -2.92
N ILE A 15 7.77 -6.54 -2.08
CA ILE A 15 8.74 -5.73 -1.32
C ILE A 15 9.55 -6.63 -0.38
N VAL A 16 8.90 -7.52 0.36
CA VAL A 16 9.57 -8.49 1.26
C VAL A 16 10.55 -9.37 0.48
N GLU A 17 10.13 -9.94 -0.66
CA GLU A 17 10.99 -10.78 -1.50
C GLU A 17 12.23 -10.01 -1.99
N TYR A 18 12.07 -8.75 -2.39
CA TYR A 18 13.17 -7.88 -2.81
C TYR A 18 14.13 -7.58 -1.64
N LEU A 19 13.63 -7.19 -0.48
CA LEU A 19 14.44 -6.87 0.70
C LEU A 19 15.27 -8.07 1.16
N VAL A 20 14.68 -9.26 1.23
CA VAL A 20 15.38 -10.50 1.56
C VAL A 20 16.50 -10.80 0.54
N GLN A 21 16.23 -10.62 -0.76
CA GLN A 21 17.24 -10.79 -1.81
C GLN A 21 18.37 -9.76 -1.71
N ARG A 22 18.08 -8.55 -1.24
CA ARG A 22 19.06 -7.50 -0.95
C ARG A 22 19.91 -7.81 0.28
N GLY A 23 19.47 -8.75 1.13
CA GLY A 23 20.17 -9.15 2.37
C GLY A 23 19.73 -8.38 3.61
N ASP A 24 18.58 -7.69 3.54
CA ASP A 24 18.00 -6.98 4.70
C ASP A 24 17.43 -7.96 5.74
N ASP A 25 17.47 -7.56 6.99
CA ASP A 25 16.72 -8.20 8.08
C ASP A 25 15.27 -7.70 8.05
N VAL A 26 14.32 -8.59 7.76
CA VAL A 26 12.91 -8.24 7.45
C VAL A 26 11.96 -8.86 8.45
N THR A 27 11.15 -8.01 9.08
CA THR A 27 9.97 -8.41 9.85
C THR A 27 8.69 -8.07 9.08
N VAL A 28 7.80 -9.04 8.95
CA VAL A 28 6.49 -8.91 8.31
C VAL A 28 5.42 -8.87 9.38
N LEU A 29 4.57 -7.82 9.37
CA LEU A 29 3.35 -7.76 10.16
C LEU A 29 2.14 -7.85 9.22
N ASP A 30 1.32 -8.89 9.37
CA ASP A 30 0.12 -9.10 8.54
C ASP A 30 -0.92 -9.90 9.35
N ASN A 31 -2.19 -9.53 9.28
CA ASN A 31 -3.28 -10.26 9.95
C ASN A 31 -3.91 -11.33 9.06
N LEU A 32 -3.40 -11.52 7.84
CA LEU A 32 -3.87 -12.48 6.85
C LEU A 32 -5.34 -12.29 6.41
N ASN A 33 -5.92 -11.10 6.62
CA ASN A 33 -7.28 -10.82 6.17
C ASN A 33 -7.38 -10.93 4.63
N THR A 34 -6.45 -10.30 3.90
CA THR A 34 -6.32 -10.43 2.44
C THR A 34 -4.99 -11.02 2.01
N GLY A 35 -3.99 -10.93 2.87
CA GLY A 35 -2.66 -11.52 2.73
C GLY A 35 -2.71 -13.06 2.79
N LYS A 36 -1.69 -13.72 2.23
CA LYS A 36 -1.59 -15.18 2.20
C LYS A 36 -0.15 -15.60 2.48
N MET A 37 0.06 -16.50 3.43
CA MET A 37 1.39 -17.06 3.71
C MET A 37 2.05 -17.66 2.46
N GLN A 38 1.26 -18.17 1.50
CA GLN A 38 1.77 -18.66 0.23
C GLN A 38 2.54 -17.60 -0.56
N ASN A 39 2.21 -16.31 -0.41
CA ASN A 39 2.93 -15.22 -1.07
C ASN A 39 4.36 -15.06 -0.56
N LEU A 40 4.64 -15.51 0.67
CA LEU A 40 5.96 -15.48 1.31
C LEU A 40 6.73 -16.80 1.18
N SER A 41 6.18 -17.82 0.50
CA SER A 41 6.74 -19.18 0.47
C SER A 41 8.20 -19.27 0.04
N LYS A 42 8.66 -18.37 -0.83
CA LYS A 42 10.07 -18.33 -1.29
C LYS A 42 11.06 -17.79 -0.27
N VAL A 43 10.57 -17.02 0.71
CA VAL A 43 11.38 -16.28 1.68
C VAL A 43 10.98 -16.56 3.13
N SER A 44 10.10 -17.51 3.36
CA SER A 44 9.52 -17.80 4.68
C SER A 44 10.57 -18.12 5.76
N ASN A 45 11.70 -18.69 5.39
CA ASN A 45 12.79 -18.99 6.31
C ASN A 45 13.75 -17.81 6.58
N ASN A 46 13.54 -16.70 5.87
CA ASN A 46 14.42 -15.53 5.90
C ASN A 46 13.71 -14.28 6.43
N VAL A 47 12.50 -14.43 6.92
CA VAL A 47 11.69 -13.34 7.49
C VAL A 47 11.16 -13.71 8.86
N ASN A 48 11.07 -12.74 9.73
CA ASN A 48 10.30 -12.87 10.97
C ASN A 48 8.83 -12.51 10.65
N PHE A 49 7.92 -13.48 10.72
CA PHE A 49 6.49 -13.24 10.47
C PHE A 49 5.72 -13.10 11.77
N ILE A 50 5.01 -12.00 11.92
CA ILE A 50 4.13 -11.69 13.04
C ILE A 50 2.69 -11.59 12.54
N ASN A 51 1.82 -12.44 13.07
CA ASN A 51 0.37 -12.32 12.83
C ASN A 51 -0.23 -11.28 13.77
N GLY A 52 -0.70 -10.16 13.24
CA GLY A 52 -1.25 -9.08 14.06
C GLY A 52 -1.80 -7.93 13.23
N ASN A 53 -2.50 -7.02 13.90
CA ASN A 53 -3.16 -5.88 13.27
C ASN A 53 -2.39 -4.58 13.56
N ILE A 54 -2.34 -3.69 12.58
CA ILE A 54 -1.73 -2.35 12.72
C ILE A 54 -2.53 -1.42 13.67
N SER A 55 -3.76 -1.77 14.02
CA SER A 55 -4.53 -1.08 15.07
C SER A 55 -4.05 -1.44 16.49
N GLU A 56 -3.27 -2.51 16.66
CA GLU A 56 -2.74 -2.95 17.95
C GLU A 56 -1.46 -2.18 18.32
N TYR A 57 -1.63 -0.99 18.91
CA TYR A 57 -0.52 -0.07 19.19
C TYR A 57 0.66 -0.72 19.95
N LYS A 58 0.38 -1.49 21.01
CA LYS A 58 1.43 -2.14 21.83
C LYS A 58 2.20 -3.22 21.04
N LEU A 59 1.53 -3.93 20.14
CA LEU A 59 2.19 -4.88 19.25
C LEU A 59 3.14 -4.14 18.30
N LEU A 60 2.65 -3.07 17.67
CA LEU A 60 3.47 -2.22 16.79
C LEU A 60 4.69 -1.66 17.52
N GLU A 61 4.48 -1.07 18.70
CA GLU A 61 5.53 -0.46 19.51
C GLU A 61 6.67 -1.46 19.78
N GLY A 62 6.32 -2.70 20.19
CA GLY A 62 7.32 -3.75 20.43
C GLY A 62 8.07 -4.23 19.18
N LEU A 63 7.53 -3.95 17.98
CA LEU A 63 8.16 -4.36 16.72
C LEU A 63 9.06 -3.26 16.13
N VAL A 64 8.65 -1.97 16.28
CA VAL A 64 9.30 -0.87 15.57
C VAL A 64 10.39 -0.17 16.35
N SER A 65 10.57 -0.46 17.63
CA SER A 65 11.54 0.22 18.51
C SER A 65 12.97 0.23 17.99
N ASP A 66 13.38 -0.84 17.32
CA ASP A 66 14.72 -1.02 16.76
C ASP A 66 14.73 -1.04 15.23
N SER A 67 13.67 -0.48 14.58
CA SER A 67 13.58 -0.49 13.12
C SER A 67 14.30 0.70 12.49
N ASP A 68 14.92 0.47 11.33
CA ASP A 68 15.51 1.51 10.49
C ASP A 68 14.45 2.16 9.58
N GLY A 69 13.37 1.43 9.27
CA GLY A 69 12.31 1.90 8.39
C GLY A 69 11.11 0.96 8.30
N VAL A 70 9.99 1.54 7.92
CA VAL A 70 8.72 0.82 7.76
C VAL A 70 8.15 1.05 6.36
N PHE A 71 7.91 -0.05 5.63
CA PHE A 71 7.02 -0.05 4.45
C PHE A 71 5.60 -0.34 4.93
N HIS A 72 4.75 0.66 4.84
CA HIS A 72 3.37 0.57 5.32
C HIS A 72 2.41 0.29 4.16
N GLU A 73 2.23 -1.02 3.87
CA GLU A 73 1.34 -1.53 2.80
C GLU A 73 0.01 -2.08 3.35
N ALA A 74 -0.12 -2.26 4.67
CA ALA A 74 -1.33 -2.77 5.29
C ALA A 74 -2.48 -1.78 5.12
N ALA A 75 -3.56 -2.22 4.47
CA ALA A 75 -4.78 -1.44 4.28
C ALA A 75 -5.95 -2.33 3.84
N LEU A 76 -7.17 -1.90 4.10
CA LEU A 76 -8.38 -2.37 3.42
C LEU A 76 -8.53 -1.59 2.11
N VAL A 77 -8.71 -2.30 0.97
CA VAL A 77 -8.56 -1.69 -0.37
C VAL A 77 -9.79 -1.79 -1.27
N SER A 78 -10.82 -2.56 -0.88
CA SER A 78 -12.01 -2.77 -1.69
C SER A 78 -12.93 -1.54 -1.66
N VAL A 79 -13.08 -0.86 -2.80
CA VAL A 79 -14.02 0.27 -2.91
C VAL A 79 -15.46 -0.15 -2.59
N PRO A 80 -16.02 -1.26 -3.13
CA PRO A 80 -17.38 -1.68 -2.75
C PRO A 80 -17.54 -1.92 -1.24
N GLN A 81 -16.65 -2.68 -0.62
CA GLN A 81 -16.72 -2.95 0.82
C GLN A 81 -16.59 -1.69 1.68
N SER A 82 -15.86 -0.68 1.21
CA SER A 82 -15.69 0.56 1.97
C SER A 82 -17.00 1.34 2.20
N PHE A 83 -18.06 1.09 1.41
CA PHE A 83 -19.37 1.67 1.65
C PHE A 83 -20.13 0.96 2.78
N GLU A 84 -19.86 -0.33 2.98
CA GLU A 84 -20.54 -1.18 3.96
C GLU A 84 -19.83 -1.17 5.32
N MET A 85 -18.49 -1.01 5.33
CA MET A 85 -17.63 -1.18 6.50
C MET A 85 -16.81 0.09 6.79
N GLN A 86 -17.44 1.26 6.76
CA GLN A 86 -16.75 2.56 6.84
C GLN A 86 -15.90 2.70 8.11
N ASP A 87 -16.43 2.27 9.25
CA ASP A 87 -15.73 2.38 10.54
C ASP A 87 -14.47 1.50 10.57
N GLU A 88 -14.53 0.28 10.03
CA GLU A 88 -13.38 -0.61 9.94
C GLU A 88 -12.33 -0.07 8.97
N TYR A 89 -12.76 0.47 7.82
CA TYR A 89 -11.85 1.16 6.89
C TYR A 89 -11.17 2.36 7.53
N PHE A 90 -11.90 3.10 8.34
CA PHE A 90 -11.31 4.22 9.08
C PHE A 90 -10.32 3.72 10.13
N ASP A 91 -10.67 2.72 10.91
CA ASP A 91 -9.81 2.18 11.97
C ASP A 91 -8.50 1.62 11.38
N VAL A 92 -8.60 0.79 10.35
CA VAL A 92 -7.41 0.19 9.74
C VAL A 92 -6.59 1.23 8.98
N ASN A 93 -7.21 1.95 8.02
CA ASN A 93 -6.47 2.79 7.09
C ASN A 93 -6.04 4.13 7.67
N VAL A 94 -6.77 4.67 8.67
CA VAL A 94 -6.47 5.97 9.25
C VAL A 94 -5.82 5.82 10.62
N ASN A 95 -6.49 5.16 11.58
CA ASN A 95 -5.94 5.00 12.93
C ASN A 95 -4.69 4.10 12.91
N GLY A 96 -4.69 3.01 12.11
CA GLY A 96 -3.51 2.17 11.93
C GLY A 96 -2.32 2.94 11.35
N THR A 97 -2.55 3.79 10.34
CA THR A 97 -1.50 4.68 9.80
C THR A 97 -1.04 5.69 10.86
N GLU A 98 -1.96 6.27 11.64
CA GLU A 98 -1.59 7.20 12.70
C GLU A 98 -0.73 6.53 13.77
N ASN A 99 -0.99 5.27 14.11
CA ASN A 99 -0.16 4.51 15.06
C ASN A 99 1.29 4.39 14.54
N ILE A 100 1.49 4.04 13.27
CA ILE A 100 2.82 3.98 12.65
C ILE A 100 3.52 5.36 12.71
N LEU A 101 2.79 6.44 12.38
CA LEU A 101 3.36 7.78 12.39
C LEU A 101 3.69 8.30 13.80
N LYS A 102 2.88 7.94 14.82
CA LYS A 102 3.19 8.23 16.23
C LYS A 102 4.50 7.58 16.65
N LEU A 103 4.64 6.28 16.33
CA LEU A 103 5.85 5.51 16.64
C LEU A 103 7.05 6.01 15.83
N ALA A 104 6.88 6.38 14.56
CA ALA A 104 7.94 6.99 13.77
C ALA A 104 8.44 8.32 14.38
N LYS A 105 7.54 9.11 14.97
CA LYS A 105 7.93 10.32 15.72
C LYS A 105 8.71 10.01 16.99
N GLU A 106 8.36 8.92 17.66
CA GLU A 106 8.98 8.53 18.94
C GLU A 106 10.36 7.88 18.72
N TYR A 107 10.45 6.98 17.77
CA TYR A 107 11.65 6.14 17.54
C TYR A 107 12.54 6.61 16.36
N GLY A 108 12.07 7.55 15.53
CA GLY A 108 12.89 8.21 14.50
C GLY A 108 13.07 7.42 13.20
N PHE A 109 12.34 6.34 12.98
CA PHE A 109 12.42 5.56 11.72
C PHE A 109 11.69 6.24 10.57
N LYS A 110 12.12 5.94 9.34
CA LYS A 110 11.48 6.42 8.11
C LYS A 110 10.27 5.56 7.72
N VAL A 111 9.22 6.20 7.17
CA VAL A 111 8.03 5.52 6.69
C VAL A 111 7.87 5.73 5.19
N VAL A 112 7.68 4.65 4.44
CA VAL A 112 7.14 4.69 3.07
C VAL A 112 5.75 4.09 3.11
N CYS A 113 4.72 4.86 2.75
CA CYS A 113 3.34 4.44 2.89
C CYS A 113 2.60 4.36 1.55
N ALA A 114 1.80 3.31 1.41
CA ALA A 114 0.92 3.11 0.27
C ALA A 114 -0.25 4.10 0.32
N SER A 115 -0.27 5.06 -0.61
CA SER A 115 -1.44 5.85 -0.95
C SER A 115 -2.07 5.34 -2.26
N SER A 116 -2.95 6.11 -2.87
CA SER A 116 -3.68 5.70 -4.06
C SER A 116 -4.01 6.89 -4.95
N SER A 117 -3.98 6.70 -6.26
CA SER A 117 -4.50 7.68 -7.23
C SER A 117 -5.98 7.99 -7.02
N SER A 118 -6.72 7.15 -6.29
CA SER A 118 -8.12 7.39 -5.93
C SER A 118 -8.34 8.67 -5.11
N VAL A 119 -7.32 9.21 -4.46
CA VAL A 119 -7.39 10.49 -3.73
C VAL A 119 -7.75 11.66 -4.65
N TYR A 120 -7.45 11.58 -5.93
CA TYR A 120 -7.78 12.62 -6.91
C TYR A 120 -9.26 12.62 -7.32
N GLY A 121 -9.96 11.48 -7.15
CA GLY A 121 -11.35 11.31 -7.59
C GLY A 121 -11.48 11.38 -9.11
N ASN A 122 -12.30 12.32 -9.60
CA ASN A 122 -12.44 12.58 -11.04
C ASN A 122 -11.50 13.73 -11.46
N PRO A 123 -10.35 13.43 -12.06
CA PRO A 123 -9.40 14.47 -12.44
C PRO A 123 -9.96 15.34 -13.58
N LYS A 124 -9.65 16.64 -13.53
CA LYS A 124 -10.07 17.58 -14.58
C LYS A 124 -9.17 17.55 -15.81
N GLN A 125 -7.95 17.07 -15.63
CA GLN A 125 -6.93 16.97 -16.69
C GLN A 125 -6.09 15.70 -16.52
N ILE A 126 -5.53 15.24 -17.62
CA ILE A 126 -4.57 14.13 -17.70
C ILE A 126 -3.37 14.59 -18.54
N PRO A 127 -2.14 14.16 -18.19
CA PRO A 127 -1.79 13.31 -17.04
C PRO A 127 -1.99 14.04 -15.70
N ILE A 128 -2.32 13.26 -14.65
CA ILE A 128 -2.53 13.76 -13.29
C ILE A 128 -1.16 14.10 -12.68
N LYS A 129 -1.05 15.27 -12.06
CA LYS A 129 0.15 15.72 -11.34
C LYS A 129 -0.04 15.62 -9.83
N GLU A 130 1.06 15.48 -9.09
CA GLU A 130 1.03 15.44 -7.62
C GLU A 130 0.46 16.70 -6.99
N SER A 131 0.57 17.84 -7.70
CA SER A 131 0.00 19.13 -7.30
C SER A 131 -1.50 19.28 -7.55
N ASP A 132 -2.13 18.33 -8.25
CA ASP A 132 -3.55 18.41 -8.57
C ASP A 132 -4.42 18.24 -7.30
N ASN A 133 -5.60 18.82 -7.34
CA ASN A 133 -6.52 18.78 -6.20
C ASN A 133 -6.94 17.34 -5.88
N ARG A 134 -6.89 17.00 -4.61
CA ARG A 134 -7.40 15.74 -4.07
C ARG A 134 -8.88 15.89 -3.74
N ASN A 135 -9.73 15.14 -4.41
CA ASN A 135 -11.19 15.17 -4.23
C ASN A 135 -11.78 13.75 -4.24
N PRO A 136 -11.58 12.97 -3.17
CA PRO A 136 -11.99 11.57 -3.10
C PRO A 136 -13.50 11.41 -3.21
N ILE A 137 -13.95 10.41 -3.99
CA ILE A 137 -15.37 10.20 -4.31
C ILE A 137 -15.98 8.95 -3.67
N ASN A 138 -15.22 8.23 -2.87
CA ASN A 138 -15.68 7.04 -2.15
C ASN A 138 -15.01 6.92 -0.77
N PRO A 139 -15.56 6.11 0.16
CA PRO A 139 -15.03 6.01 1.53
C PRO A 139 -13.58 5.50 1.57
N TYR A 140 -13.19 4.53 0.75
CA TYR A 140 -11.79 4.09 0.65
C TYR A 140 -10.85 5.25 0.29
N ALA A 141 -11.15 5.99 -0.76
CA ALA A 141 -10.34 7.14 -1.18
C ALA A 141 -10.28 8.24 -0.10
N GLN A 142 -11.37 8.43 0.65
CA GLN A 142 -11.39 9.36 1.79
C GLN A 142 -10.45 8.90 2.91
N THR A 143 -10.37 7.59 3.23
CA THR A 143 -9.43 7.10 4.23
C THR A 143 -7.98 7.27 3.76
N LYS A 144 -7.69 7.05 2.47
CA LYS A 144 -6.34 7.30 1.93
C LYS A 144 -5.97 8.78 1.98
N LEU A 145 -6.88 9.68 1.63
CA LEU A 145 -6.63 11.12 1.79
C LEU A 145 -6.39 11.51 3.26
N LYS A 146 -7.17 10.97 4.20
CA LYS A 146 -6.97 11.24 5.63
C LYS A 146 -5.60 10.75 6.11
N ALA A 147 -5.15 9.59 5.66
CA ALA A 147 -3.80 9.07 5.94
C ALA A 147 -2.70 9.99 5.37
N GLU A 148 -2.87 10.54 4.16
CA GLU A 148 -1.95 11.56 3.61
C GLU A 148 -1.91 12.82 4.48
N LEU A 149 -3.06 13.34 4.90
CA LEU A 149 -3.14 14.53 5.77
C LEU A 149 -2.49 14.29 7.14
N LEU A 150 -2.59 13.09 7.69
CA LEU A 150 -1.84 12.70 8.89
C LEU A 150 -0.34 12.71 8.61
N ALA A 151 0.11 12.11 7.52
CA ALA A 151 1.53 12.11 7.14
C ALA A 151 2.07 13.54 6.97
N GLU A 152 1.32 14.44 6.32
CA GLU A 152 1.65 15.87 6.21
C GLU A 152 1.77 16.54 7.59
N LYS A 153 0.83 16.27 8.51
CA LYS A 153 0.86 16.79 9.88
C LYS A 153 2.09 16.29 10.67
N TYR A 154 2.40 15.00 10.56
CA TYR A 154 3.54 14.42 11.29
C TYR A 154 4.89 14.85 10.69
N SER A 155 4.97 15.08 9.38
CA SER A 155 6.18 15.58 8.73
C SER A 155 6.61 16.96 9.22
N GLN A 156 5.66 17.81 9.67
CA GLN A 156 5.93 19.10 10.31
C GLN A 156 6.60 18.94 11.69
N ASN A 157 6.65 17.72 12.23
CA ASN A 157 7.31 17.36 13.48
C ASN A 157 8.49 16.40 13.23
N ASP A 158 9.23 16.60 12.13
CA ASP A 158 10.44 15.86 11.72
C ASP A 158 10.25 14.36 11.46
N VAL A 159 9.02 13.87 11.29
CA VAL A 159 8.79 12.51 10.83
C VAL A 159 9.11 12.39 9.34
N HIS A 160 10.03 11.49 8.98
CA HIS A 160 10.35 11.22 7.59
C HIS A 160 9.32 10.26 6.99
N VAL A 161 8.42 10.79 6.15
CA VAL A 161 7.35 9.99 5.53
C VAL A 161 7.17 10.32 4.07
N ILE A 162 7.23 9.28 3.23
CA ILE A 162 6.99 9.37 1.79
C ILE A 162 5.74 8.55 1.46
N GLY A 163 4.78 9.18 0.79
CA GLY A 163 3.59 8.50 0.30
C GLY A 163 3.68 8.21 -1.20
N LEU A 164 3.28 7.01 -1.60
CA LEU A 164 3.26 6.60 -2.99
C LEU A 164 1.80 6.40 -3.44
N ARG A 165 1.32 7.25 -4.34
CA ARG A 165 -0.02 7.19 -4.93
C ARG A 165 -0.02 6.20 -6.07
N TYR A 166 -0.29 4.93 -5.75
CA TYR A 166 -0.33 3.87 -6.76
C TYR A 166 -1.52 4.07 -7.70
N PHE A 167 -1.26 3.93 -8.99
CA PHE A 167 -2.29 3.80 -10.01
C PHE A 167 -2.77 2.33 -10.09
N ASN A 168 -3.13 1.81 -11.26
CA ASN A 168 -3.68 0.45 -11.30
C ASN A 168 -2.56 -0.59 -11.34
N VAL A 169 -2.13 -1.02 -10.16
CA VAL A 169 -1.06 -2.01 -10.04
C VAL A 169 -1.55 -3.38 -10.53
N PHE A 170 -0.74 -4.03 -11.35
CA PHE A 170 -1.00 -5.38 -11.81
C PHE A 170 0.24 -6.27 -11.68
N GLY A 171 0.03 -7.59 -11.62
CA GLY A 171 1.13 -8.54 -11.56
C GLY A 171 0.79 -9.84 -10.85
N ARG A 172 1.83 -10.63 -10.57
CA ARG A 172 1.71 -11.90 -9.84
C ARG A 172 1.18 -11.65 -8.42
N ARG A 173 0.50 -12.62 -7.82
CA ARG A 173 -0.09 -12.57 -6.47
C ARG A 173 -1.27 -11.58 -6.32
N GLN A 174 -1.70 -10.91 -7.39
CA GLN A 174 -2.90 -10.08 -7.32
C GLN A 174 -4.13 -10.95 -6.97
N SER A 175 -4.90 -10.55 -5.93
CA SER A 175 -6.11 -11.28 -5.52
C SER A 175 -7.16 -11.27 -6.63
N LYS A 176 -7.98 -12.34 -6.71
CA LYS A 176 -9.13 -12.38 -7.63
C LYS A 176 -10.23 -11.41 -7.22
N GLU A 177 -10.44 -11.25 -5.95
CA GLU A 177 -11.50 -10.40 -5.39
C GLU A 177 -11.28 -8.92 -5.67
N TYR A 178 -10.00 -8.53 -5.74
CA TYR A 178 -9.56 -7.16 -6.04
C TYR A 178 -8.89 -7.06 -7.42
N ALA A 179 -9.15 -8.05 -8.27
CA ALA A 179 -8.52 -8.13 -9.57
C ALA A 179 -8.97 -6.99 -10.47
N GLY A 180 -8.03 -6.18 -10.90
CA GLY A 180 -8.23 -5.24 -11.98
C GLY A 180 -8.54 -5.94 -13.31
N VAL A 181 -8.94 -5.16 -14.29
CA VAL A 181 -9.39 -5.63 -15.62
C VAL A 181 -8.39 -6.58 -16.29
N ILE A 182 -7.07 -6.37 -16.13
CA ILE A 182 -6.03 -7.22 -16.75
C ILE A 182 -6.19 -8.68 -16.32
N LYS A 183 -6.27 -8.94 -15.01
CA LYS A 183 -6.40 -10.31 -14.51
C LYS A 183 -7.71 -10.97 -14.96
N LEU A 184 -8.82 -10.23 -14.87
CA LEU A 184 -10.13 -10.73 -15.29
C LEU A 184 -10.15 -11.07 -16.81
N PHE A 185 -9.51 -10.25 -17.63
CA PHE A 185 -9.39 -10.51 -19.05
C PHE A 185 -8.55 -11.75 -19.35
N LEU A 186 -7.38 -11.87 -18.71
CA LEU A 186 -6.51 -13.03 -18.85
C LEU A 186 -7.20 -14.34 -18.43
N GLU A 187 -7.91 -14.36 -17.31
CA GLU A 187 -8.67 -15.55 -16.88
C GLU A 187 -9.75 -15.96 -17.89
N ARG A 188 -10.45 -15.00 -18.48
CA ARG A 188 -11.45 -15.32 -19.52
C ARG A 188 -10.81 -15.83 -20.79
N ILE A 189 -9.71 -15.23 -21.24
CA ILE A 189 -8.96 -15.67 -22.43
C ILE A 189 -8.41 -17.09 -22.21
N GLN A 190 -7.86 -17.40 -21.03
CA GLN A 190 -7.41 -18.76 -20.70
C GLN A 190 -8.54 -19.80 -20.71
N GLN A 191 -9.79 -19.37 -20.50
CA GLN A 191 -10.99 -20.21 -20.60
C GLN A 191 -11.59 -20.23 -22.03
N ASN A 192 -10.90 -19.67 -23.02
CA ASN A 192 -11.42 -19.47 -24.40
C ASN A 192 -12.73 -18.63 -24.42
N LYS A 193 -12.90 -17.69 -23.50
CA LYS A 193 -14.05 -16.78 -23.43
C LYS A 193 -13.61 -15.36 -23.77
N ALA A 194 -14.44 -14.62 -24.48
CA ALA A 194 -14.20 -13.20 -24.75
C ALA A 194 -14.12 -12.39 -23.46
N PRO A 195 -13.21 -11.42 -23.33
CA PRO A 195 -13.23 -10.44 -22.25
C PRO A 195 -14.57 -9.74 -22.13
N LYS A 196 -15.02 -9.48 -20.89
CA LYS A 196 -16.27 -8.74 -20.64
C LYS A 196 -15.93 -7.28 -20.46
N ILE A 197 -16.43 -6.43 -21.36
CA ILE A 197 -16.31 -4.98 -21.25
C ILE A 197 -17.59 -4.46 -20.58
N ASN A 198 -17.44 -3.66 -19.52
CA ASN A 198 -18.53 -2.99 -18.86
C ASN A 198 -18.61 -1.54 -19.39
N GLY A 199 -19.82 -1.08 -19.78
CA GLY A 199 -20.02 0.22 -20.43
C GLY A 199 -19.64 0.19 -21.91
N ASP A 200 -19.15 1.33 -22.41
CA ASP A 200 -18.83 1.54 -23.84
C ASP A 200 -17.39 1.11 -24.23
N GLY A 201 -16.58 0.72 -23.26
CA GLY A 201 -15.19 0.31 -23.49
C GLY A 201 -14.20 1.45 -23.75
N LEU A 202 -14.61 2.71 -23.60
CA LEU A 202 -13.77 3.89 -23.82
C LEU A 202 -13.00 4.32 -22.57
N GLN A 203 -13.20 3.63 -21.44
CA GLN A 203 -12.49 3.95 -20.20
C GLN A 203 -10.98 3.70 -20.35
N THR A 204 -10.20 4.71 -20.07
CA THR A 204 -8.73 4.61 -19.94
C THR A 204 -8.31 4.36 -18.51
N ARG A 205 -7.22 3.63 -18.32
CA ARG A 205 -6.58 3.39 -17.02
C ARG A 205 -5.09 3.44 -17.21
N ASP A 206 -4.42 4.02 -16.23
CA ASP A 206 -2.97 3.94 -16.12
C ASP A 206 -2.62 2.66 -15.35
N PHE A 207 -1.77 1.82 -15.92
CA PHE A 207 -1.36 0.53 -15.36
C PHE A 207 0.12 0.53 -15.04
N VAL A 208 0.46 0.13 -13.83
CA VAL A 208 1.85 0.00 -13.38
C VAL A 208 2.13 -1.45 -12.95
N TYR A 209 3.27 -1.99 -13.40
CA TYR A 209 3.65 -3.34 -13.04
C TYR A 209 4.19 -3.39 -11.59
N VAL A 210 3.84 -4.45 -10.85
CA VAL A 210 4.14 -4.55 -9.42
C VAL A 210 5.64 -4.43 -9.10
N GLU A 211 6.52 -4.92 -9.97
CA GLU A 211 7.97 -4.80 -9.74
C GLU A 211 8.46 -3.35 -9.87
N ASP A 212 7.81 -2.50 -10.68
CA ASP A 212 8.13 -1.08 -10.74
C ASP A 212 7.60 -0.34 -9.51
N VAL A 213 6.45 -0.76 -8.95
CA VAL A 213 5.98 -0.29 -7.64
C VAL A 213 6.97 -0.65 -6.53
N VAL A 214 7.53 -1.87 -6.54
CA VAL A 214 8.59 -2.27 -5.61
C VAL A 214 9.80 -1.35 -5.72
N LYS A 215 10.29 -1.11 -6.95
CA LYS A 215 11.42 -0.19 -7.18
C LYS A 215 11.13 1.22 -6.65
N ALA A 216 9.91 1.74 -6.87
CA ALA A 216 9.51 3.05 -6.35
C ALA A 216 9.55 3.08 -4.82
N ASN A 217 9.08 2.02 -4.14
CA ASN A 217 9.18 1.89 -2.69
C ASN A 217 10.62 1.89 -2.19
N ILE A 218 11.47 1.09 -2.81
CA ILE A 218 12.90 1.02 -2.43
C ILE A 218 13.60 2.36 -2.64
N LEU A 219 13.40 2.99 -3.80
CA LEU A 219 13.96 4.31 -4.08
C LEU A 219 13.45 5.37 -3.08
N ALA A 220 12.17 5.33 -2.69
CA ALA A 220 11.62 6.19 -1.68
C ALA A 220 12.30 5.97 -0.31
N MET A 221 12.47 4.72 0.11
CA MET A 221 13.13 4.38 1.38
C MET A 221 14.59 4.82 1.40
N ASP A 222 15.33 4.54 0.33
CA ASP A 222 16.78 4.82 0.23
C ASP A 222 17.07 6.32 -0.06
N SER A 223 16.07 7.12 -0.41
CA SER A 223 16.24 8.55 -0.71
C SER A 223 16.47 9.41 0.53
N ASN A 224 17.05 10.59 0.34
CA ASN A 224 17.17 11.61 1.39
C ASN A 224 15.94 12.54 1.50
N VAL A 225 14.85 12.23 0.76
CA VAL A 225 13.62 13.00 0.83
C VAL A 225 12.97 12.77 2.18
N LYS A 226 12.66 13.85 2.89
CA LYS A 226 12.04 13.77 4.21
C LYS A 226 10.54 13.57 4.13
N HIS A 227 9.88 14.32 3.23
CA HIS A 227 8.44 14.24 3.06
C HIS A 227 8.05 14.60 1.62
N GLN A 228 7.30 13.73 0.98
CA GLN A 228 6.71 13.98 -0.34
C GLN A 228 5.67 12.90 -0.67
N PHE A 229 4.71 13.25 -1.52
CA PHE A 229 3.84 12.29 -2.19
C PHE A 229 4.21 12.21 -3.67
N PHE A 230 4.35 10.99 -4.18
CA PHE A 230 4.69 10.73 -5.59
C PHE A 230 3.61 9.88 -6.25
N ASN A 231 3.30 10.19 -7.50
CA ASN A 231 2.50 9.32 -8.35
C ASN A 231 3.35 8.14 -8.84
N VAL A 232 2.77 6.94 -8.84
CA VAL A 232 3.39 5.71 -9.36
C VAL A 232 2.41 5.07 -10.34
N GLY A 233 2.63 5.38 -11.64
CA GLY A 233 1.84 4.96 -12.78
C GLY A 233 2.69 4.57 -13.99
#